data_f03b05166b78e5df5f2b815c5389e292
#
_entry.id   f03b05166b78e5df5f2b815c5389e292
#
_cell.length_a   1.000
_cell.length_b   1.000
_cell.length_c   1.000
_cell.angle_alpha   90.00
_cell.angle_beta   90.00
_cell.angle_gamma   90.00
#
_symmetry.space_group_name_H-M   'P 1'
#
loop_
_entity.id
_entity.type
_entity.pdbx_description
1 polymer ?
#
loop_
_entity_poly.entity_id
_entity_poly.type
_entity_poly.pdbx_seq_one_letter_code
_entity_poly.pdbx_strand_id
1 'polypeptide(L)' 'WLKQCTKINAHPLIDRKKVNFKYVVKIKNYPITIKIFCNQSKKINKSYIRYLKNDFNSYFSILNQNINIIFSQSKNPYIR' A
#
# COMPACT_ATOMS: atom_id res chain seq x y z
N TRP A 1 -2.59 -10.51 -0.48
CA TRP A 1 -1.39 -9.91 -1.06
C TRP A 1 -0.70 -8.93 -0.11
N LEU A 2 -1.42 -7.96 0.40
CA LEU A 2 -0.83 -6.90 1.21
C LEU A 2 -0.13 -7.46 2.46
N LYS A 3 -0.76 -8.36 3.17
CA LYS A 3 -0.16 -8.98 4.35
C LYS A 3 1.12 -9.70 4.02
N GLN A 4 1.15 -10.42 2.91
CA GLN A 4 2.31 -11.19 2.52
C GLN A 4 3.48 -10.30 2.14
N CYS A 5 3.26 -9.31 1.29
CA CYS A 5 4.36 -8.47 0.82
C CYS A 5 4.91 -7.57 1.92
N THR A 6 4.06 -7.08 2.82
CA THR A 6 4.54 -6.26 3.94
C THR A 6 5.23 -7.10 5.02
N LYS A 7 4.90 -8.38 5.10
CA LYS A 7 5.59 -9.28 6.02
C LYS A 7 6.98 -9.63 5.50
N ILE A 8 7.11 -9.83 4.20
CA ILE A 8 8.40 -10.17 3.58
C ILE A 8 9.35 -8.98 3.63
N ASN A 9 8.83 -7.79 3.34
CA ASN A 9 9.64 -6.58 3.31
C ASN A 9 8.84 -5.44 3.93
N ALA A 10 9.02 -5.24 5.23
CA ALA A 10 8.29 -4.22 5.96
C ALA A 10 8.84 -2.82 5.65
N HIS A 11 7.94 -1.85 5.66
CA HIS A 11 8.34 -0.45 5.50
C HIS A 11 9.21 -0.04 6.70
N PRO A 12 10.27 0.75 6.46
CA PRO A 12 11.08 1.28 7.57
C PRO A 12 10.25 2.07 8.56
N LEU A 13 10.73 2.14 9.78
CA LEU A 13 10.05 2.93 10.81
C LEU A 13 10.01 4.40 10.41
N ILE A 14 8.89 5.04 10.69
CA ILE A 14 8.73 6.48 10.50
C ILE A 14 8.59 7.07 11.89
N ASP A 15 9.51 7.98 12.26
CA ASP A 15 9.53 8.58 13.58
C ASP A 15 9.49 7.53 14.69
N ARG A 16 10.24 6.42 14.49
CA ARG A 16 10.33 5.29 15.42
C ARG A 16 9.02 4.52 15.58
N LYS A 17 8.07 4.73 14.67
CA LYS A 17 6.78 4.03 14.72
C LYS A 17 6.63 3.13 13.52
N LYS A 18 6.01 1.99 13.74
CA LYS A 18 5.72 1.06 12.65
C LYS A 18 4.66 1.63 11.73
N VAL A 19 4.82 1.37 10.43
CA VAL A 19 3.76 1.64 9.48
C VAL A 19 2.87 0.42 9.44
N ASN A 20 1.61 0.59 9.83
CA ASN A 20 0.63 -0.48 9.82
C ASN A 20 -0.26 -0.35 8.59
N PHE A 21 -0.13 -1.31 7.68
CA PHE A 21 -0.99 -1.39 6.50
C PHE A 21 -2.24 -2.18 6.88
N LYS A 22 -3.38 -1.50 6.86
CA LYS A 22 -4.63 -2.08 7.36
C LYS A 22 -5.32 -2.96 6.32
N TYR A 23 -5.65 -2.38 5.18
CA TYR A 23 -6.31 -3.10 4.11
C TYR A 23 -6.18 -2.32 2.80
N VAL A 24 -6.55 -2.99 1.72
CA VAL A 24 -6.47 -2.42 0.38
C VAL A 24 -7.80 -2.60 -0.33
N VAL A 25 -8.19 -1.60 -1.11
CA VAL A 25 -9.42 -1.61 -1.90
C VAL A 25 -9.08 -1.23 -3.33
N LYS A 26 -9.60 -1.98 -4.29
CA LYS A 26 -9.48 -1.62 -5.70
C LYS A 26 -10.60 -0.65 -6.04
N ILE A 27 -10.25 0.55 -6.51
CA ILE A 27 -11.23 1.59 -6.81
C ILE A 27 -11.43 1.83 -8.30
N LYS A 28 -10.50 1.38 -9.15
CA LYS A 28 -10.63 1.49 -10.61
C LYS A 28 -10.00 0.29 -11.28
N ASN A 29 -10.57 -0.08 -12.44
CA ASN A 29 -10.02 -1.15 -13.27
C ASN A 29 -9.07 -0.65 -14.34
N TYR A 30 -9.30 0.54 -14.89
CA TYR A 30 -8.48 1.09 -15.97
C TYR A 30 -8.28 2.58 -15.78
N PRO A 31 -7.08 3.03 -15.44
CA PRO A 31 -5.96 2.18 -15.02
C PRO A 31 -6.26 1.54 -13.67
N ILE A 32 -5.63 0.41 -13.42
CA ILE A 32 -5.80 -0.26 -12.12
C ILE A 32 -5.37 0.69 -11.02
N THR A 33 -6.28 1.00 -10.13
CA THR A 33 -6.03 1.92 -9.02
C THR A 33 -6.45 1.25 -7.73
N ILE A 34 -5.52 1.17 -6.79
CA ILE A 34 -5.81 0.60 -5.48
C ILE A 34 -5.57 1.65 -4.41
N LYS A 35 -6.34 1.56 -3.35
CA LYS A 35 -6.23 2.45 -2.20
C LYS A 35 -5.82 1.62 -1.00
N ILE A 36 -4.70 1.98 -0.40
CA ILE A 36 -4.17 1.27 0.76
C ILE A 36 -4.39 2.14 1.99
N PHE A 37 -5.06 1.58 2.97
CA PHE A 37 -5.32 2.27 4.23
C PHE A 37 -4.24 1.91 5.23
N CYS A 38 -3.60 2.92 5.77
CA CYS A 38 -2.51 2.74 6.71
C CYS A 38 -2.38 3.96 7.61
N ASN A 39 -1.64 3.79 8.70
CA ASN A 39 -1.19 4.95 9.45
C ASN A 39 -0.07 5.63 8.66
N GLN A 40 0.22 6.87 8.95
CA GLN A 40 1.34 7.61 8.34
C GLN A 40 1.31 7.63 6.81
N SER A 41 0.11 7.71 6.23
CA SER A 41 -0.08 7.61 4.78
C SER A 41 0.70 8.65 3.99
N LYS A 42 1.01 9.79 4.59
CA LYS A 42 1.72 10.87 3.90
C LYS A 42 3.23 10.71 3.90
N LYS A 43 3.75 9.76 4.65
CA LYS A 43 5.19 9.59 4.83
C LYS A 43 5.73 8.30 4.24
N ILE A 44 4.96 7.66 3.36
CA ILE A 44 5.39 6.41 2.76
C ILE A 44 6.54 6.67 1.80
N ASN A 45 7.59 5.86 1.94
CA ASN A 45 8.80 5.99 1.12
C ASN A 45 8.51 5.66 -0.34
N LYS A 46 9.03 6.48 -1.27
CA LYS A 46 8.82 6.26 -2.70
C LYS A 46 9.39 4.93 -3.18
N SER A 47 10.53 4.52 -2.64
CA SER A 47 11.11 3.22 -2.99
C SER A 47 10.20 2.08 -2.58
N TYR A 48 9.52 2.23 -1.45
CA TYR A 48 8.59 1.23 -0.99
C TYR A 48 7.34 1.16 -1.88
N ILE A 49 6.89 2.32 -2.35
CA ILE A 49 5.77 2.37 -3.29
C ILE A 49 6.12 1.60 -4.56
N ARG A 50 7.34 1.79 -5.06
CA ARG A 50 7.82 1.06 -6.23
C ARG A 50 7.84 -0.44 -5.97
N TYR A 51 8.31 -0.83 -4.80
CA TYR A 51 8.32 -2.24 -4.41
C TYR A 51 6.90 -2.82 -4.41
N LEU A 52 5.94 -2.09 -3.84
CA LEU A 52 4.56 -2.54 -3.81
C LEU A 52 3.97 -2.70 -5.22
N LYS A 53 4.27 -1.74 -6.10
CA LYS A 53 3.79 -1.82 -7.48
C LYS A 53 4.36 -3.03 -8.22
N ASN A 54 5.64 -3.27 -8.07
CA ASN A 54 6.29 -4.41 -8.70
C ASN A 54 5.76 -5.73 -8.14
N ASP A 55 5.58 -5.80 -6.84
CA ASP A 55 5.07 -7.00 -6.19
C ASP A 55 3.63 -7.27 -6.62
N PHE A 56 2.81 -6.23 -6.73
CA PHE A 56 1.43 -6.36 -7.18
C PHE A 56 1.38 -6.93 -8.59
N ASN A 57 2.18 -6.39 -9.50
CA ASN A 57 2.24 -6.88 -10.87
C ASN A 57 2.66 -8.34 -10.93
N SER A 58 3.64 -8.72 -10.13
CA SER A 58 4.12 -10.09 -10.08
C SER A 58 3.08 -11.03 -9.48
N TYR A 59 2.46 -10.61 -8.38
CA TYR A 59 1.49 -11.44 -7.67
C TYR A 59 0.25 -11.76 -8.52
N PHE A 60 -0.23 -10.77 -9.26
CA PHE A 60 -1.42 -10.92 -10.09
C PHE A 60 -1.11 -11.21 -11.55
N SER A 61 0.16 -11.46 -11.86
CA SER A 61 0.61 -11.78 -13.22
C SER A 61 0.20 -10.72 -14.26
N ILE A 62 0.28 -9.46 -13.84
CA ILE A 62 -0.03 -8.33 -14.72
C ILE A 62 1.26 -7.85 -15.36
N LEU A 63 1.29 -7.83 -16.70
CA LEU A 63 2.49 -7.43 -17.43
C LEU A 63 2.47 -5.95 -17.76
N ASN A 64 3.52 -5.25 -17.39
CA ASN A 64 3.81 -3.88 -17.84
C ASN A 64 2.67 -2.89 -17.69
N GLN A 65 1.88 -3.05 -16.64
CA GLN A 65 0.79 -2.12 -16.37
C GLN A 65 1.19 -1.09 -15.33
N ASN A 66 0.85 0.15 -15.59
CA ASN A 66 1.01 1.20 -14.60
C ASN A 66 -0.13 1.09 -13.60
N ILE A 67 0.22 0.83 -12.37
CA ILE A 67 -0.75 0.75 -11.28
C ILE A 67 -0.66 2.04 -10.48
N ASN A 68 -1.81 2.60 -10.18
CA ASN A 68 -1.88 3.75 -9.28
C ASN A 68 -2.14 3.25 -7.87
N ILE A 69 -1.29 3.66 -6.94
CA ILE A 69 -1.46 3.33 -5.53
C ILE A 69 -1.71 4.63 -4.78
N ILE A 70 -2.83 4.68 -4.08
CA ILE A 70 -3.21 5.80 -3.24
C ILE A 70 -3.15 5.35 -1.80
N PHE A 71 -2.47 6.12 -0.96
CA PHE A 71 -2.41 5.84 0.46
C PHE A 71 -3.37 6.76 1.20
N SER A 72 -4.16 6.18 2.07
CA SER A 72 -5.12 6.92 2.85
C SER A 72 -4.91 6.65 4.33
N GLN A 73 -5.06 7.68 5.14
CA GLN A 73 -4.93 7.54 6.57
C GLN A 73 -6.10 6.72 7.10
N SER A 74 -5.76 5.65 7.80
CA SER A 74 -6.78 4.84 8.44
C SER A 74 -7.30 5.55 9.67
N LYS A 75 -8.60 5.73 9.74
CA LYS A 75 -9.25 6.30 10.92
C LYS A 75 -10.04 5.22 11.62
N ASN A 76 -9.94 5.20 12.94
CA ASN A 76 -10.77 4.33 13.73
C ASN A 76 -12.17 4.93 13.80
N PRO A 77 -13.19 4.25 13.25
CA PRO A 77 -14.54 4.81 13.24
C PRO A 77 -15.17 4.96 14.62
N TYR A 78 -14.58 4.34 15.62
CA TYR A 78 -15.07 4.42 16.99
C TYR A 78 -14.47 5.57 17.78
N ILE A 79 -13.48 6.23 17.19
CA ILE A 79 -12.88 7.41 17.80
C ILE A 79 -13.48 8.63 17.13
N ARG A 80 -14.29 9.32 17.83
CA ARG A 80 -15.02 10.46 17.31
C ARG A 80 -14.74 11.69 18.13
#